data_0bd4f6b0628f9cbc1015010e526b2610
#
_entry.id   0bd4f6b0628f9cbc1015010e526b2610
#
_cell.length_a   1.000
_cell.length_b   1.000
_cell.length_c   1.000
_cell.angle_alpha   90.00
_cell.angle_beta   90.00
_cell.angle_gamma   90.00
#
_symmetry.space_group_name_H-M   'P 1'
#
loop_
_entity.id
_entity.type
_entity.pdbx_description
1 polymer ?
#
loop_
_entity_poly.entity_id
_entity_poly.type
_entity_poly.pdbx_seq_one_letter_code
_entity_poly.pdbx_strand_id
1 'polypeptide(L)'
;MTELYQEMTGDPTTGFRITGYFCDVPSDDFPEDVPYLGQPKEVVTYLQQHHIEQVYCCLPSARSHEILPIINYCENHLIRFYSVPNIRNYLHRRMHFEMFGNIPVLTIREEPLAQMENRLLKRAFDLFFSLVFLCTVFPFVYIIIGT
;
A
#
# COMPACT_ATOMS: atom_id res chain seq x y z
N MET A 1 -8.74 -3.15 -11.32
CA MET A 1 -10.04 -2.45 -11.23
C MET A 1 -11.04 -3.25 -10.42
N THR A 2 -11.23 -4.51 -10.71
CA THR A 2 -12.17 -5.43 -10.02
C THR A 2 -11.94 -5.53 -8.51
N GLU A 3 -10.69 -5.52 -8.05
CA GLU A 3 -10.36 -5.54 -6.61
C GLU A 3 -10.87 -4.30 -5.88
N LEU A 4 -10.71 -3.11 -6.49
CA LEU A 4 -11.23 -1.87 -5.93
C LEU A 4 -12.77 -1.91 -5.84
N TYR A 5 -13.41 -2.44 -6.89
CA TYR A 5 -14.86 -2.63 -6.89
C TYR A 5 -15.32 -3.54 -5.74
N GLN A 6 -14.66 -4.69 -5.58
CA GLN A 6 -14.97 -5.64 -4.52
C GLN A 6 -14.78 -5.04 -3.12
N GLU A 7 -13.72 -4.27 -2.92
CA GLU A 7 -13.47 -3.59 -1.64
C GLU A 7 -14.52 -2.52 -1.34
N MET A 8 -14.94 -1.75 -2.35
CA MET A 8 -15.95 -0.70 -2.18
C MET A 8 -17.36 -1.22 -1.99
N THR A 9 -17.70 -2.36 -2.59
CA THR A 9 -19.04 -2.96 -2.52
C THR A 9 -19.16 -4.07 -1.49
N GLY A 10 -18.03 -4.60 -1.00
CA GLY A 10 -17.97 -5.67 -0.01
C GLY A 10 -18.58 -5.32 1.35
N ASP A 11 -18.59 -4.03 1.71
CA ASP A 11 -19.21 -3.53 2.93
C ASP A 11 -20.43 -2.65 2.59
N PRO A 12 -21.66 -3.14 2.79
CA PRO A 12 -22.88 -2.38 2.51
C PRO A 12 -23.02 -1.12 3.38
N THR A 13 -22.22 -0.97 4.44
CA THR A 13 -22.27 0.21 5.32
C THR A 13 -21.56 1.43 4.72
N THR A 14 -20.74 1.24 3.70
CA THR A 14 -19.99 2.33 3.06
C THR A 14 -20.87 3.31 2.28
N GLY A 15 -22.06 2.87 1.87
CA GLY A 15 -23.02 3.72 1.17
C GLY A 15 -22.61 4.12 -0.26
N PHE A 16 -21.56 3.51 -0.82
CA PHE A 16 -21.15 3.78 -2.19
C PHE A 16 -22.13 3.18 -3.20
N ARG A 17 -22.51 4.00 -4.19
CA ARG A 17 -23.28 3.57 -5.34
C ARG A 17 -22.45 3.79 -6.59
N ILE A 18 -21.98 2.71 -7.19
CA ILE A 18 -21.18 2.77 -8.40
C ILE A 18 -22.12 2.94 -9.61
N THR A 19 -21.93 4.03 -10.33
CA THR A 19 -22.76 4.38 -11.49
C THR A 19 -22.33 3.65 -12.76
N GLY A 20 -21.03 3.37 -12.87
CA GLY A 20 -20.44 2.68 -14.01
C GLY A 20 -18.93 2.85 -14.11
N TYR A 21 -18.34 2.33 -15.15
CA TYR A 21 -16.89 2.41 -15.37
C TYR A 21 -16.52 2.78 -16.81
N PHE A 22 -15.35 3.36 -16.93
CA PHE A 22 -14.72 3.72 -18.22
C PHE A 22 -13.45 2.89 -18.41
N CYS A 23 -13.28 2.29 -19.58
CA CYS A 23 -12.11 1.53 -19.94
C CYS A 23 -11.88 1.58 -21.45
N ASP A 24 -10.65 1.28 -21.90
CA ASP A 24 -10.36 1.22 -23.34
C ASP A 24 -11.15 0.11 -24.04
N VAL A 25 -11.34 -1.01 -23.35
CA VAL A 25 -12.09 -2.19 -23.81
C VAL A 25 -13.01 -2.63 -22.68
N PRO A 26 -14.28 -2.93 -22.94
CA PRO A 26 -15.18 -3.51 -21.98
C PRO A 26 -14.56 -4.75 -21.33
N SER A 27 -14.67 -4.88 -20.01
CA SER A 27 -14.13 -6.02 -19.27
C SER A 27 -15.29 -6.86 -18.72
N ASP A 28 -15.23 -8.16 -18.96
CA ASP A 28 -16.19 -9.13 -18.41
C ASP A 28 -15.99 -9.36 -16.89
N ASP A 29 -14.93 -8.76 -16.33
CA ASP A 29 -14.62 -8.87 -14.91
C ASP A 29 -15.55 -8.05 -13.98
N PHE A 30 -16.35 -7.14 -14.54
CA PHE A 30 -17.30 -6.35 -13.77
C PHE A 30 -18.66 -7.06 -13.71
N PRO A 31 -19.36 -6.97 -12.56
CA PRO A 31 -20.73 -7.47 -12.48
C PRO A 31 -21.65 -6.77 -13.46
N GLU A 32 -22.73 -7.47 -13.87
CA GLU A 32 -23.74 -6.94 -14.80
C GLU A 32 -24.43 -5.66 -14.29
N ASP A 33 -24.40 -5.44 -12.97
CA ASP A 33 -24.98 -4.25 -12.34
C ASP A 33 -24.18 -2.96 -12.58
N VAL A 34 -22.92 -3.06 -13.07
CA VAL A 34 -22.04 -1.90 -13.33
C VAL A 34 -21.88 -1.73 -14.83
N PRO A 35 -22.60 -0.80 -15.45
CA PRO A 35 -22.56 -0.61 -16.89
C PRO A 35 -21.23 -0.04 -17.37
N TYR A 36 -20.79 -0.48 -18.53
CA TYR A 36 -19.72 0.15 -19.27
C TYR A 36 -20.22 1.46 -19.88
N LEU A 37 -19.57 2.57 -19.56
CA LEU A 37 -20.00 3.91 -19.95
C LEU A 37 -19.24 4.49 -21.13
N GLY A 38 -18.11 3.91 -21.50
CA GLY A 38 -17.30 4.36 -22.62
C GLY A 38 -15.80 4.38 -22.35
N GLN A 39 -15.07 5.11 -23.17
CA GLN A 39 -13.62 5.25 -23.07
C GLN A 39 -13.22 6.37 -22.08
N PRO A 40 -11.99 6.32 -21.52
CA PRO A 40 -11.50 7.34 -20.59
C PRO A 40 -11.60 8.79 -21.10
N LYS A 41 -11.52 8.98 -22.40
CA LYS A 41 -11.67 10.30 -23.04
C LYS A 41 -13.07 10.89 -22.93
N GLU A 42 -14.07 10.06 -22.75
CA GLU A 42 -15.49 10.45 -22.68
C GLU A 42 -15.94 10.79 -21.24
N VAL A 43 -15.07 10.55 -20.25
CA VAL A 43 -15.37 10.80 -18.84
C VAL A 43 -15.84 12.23 -18.59
N VAL A 44 -15.13 13.23 -19.11
CA VAL A 44 -15.47 14.64 -18.91
C VAL A 44 -16.86 14.96 -19.46
N THR A 45 -17.18 14.44 -20.65
CA THR A 45 -18.50 14.64 -21.27
C THR A 45 -19.60 13.99 -20.44
N TYR A 46 -19.33 12.83 -19.90
CA TYR A 46 -20.30 12.14 -19.03
C TYR A 46 -20.50 12.90 -17.71
N LEU A 47 -19.43 13.42 -17.09
CA LEU A 47 -19.50 14.21 -15.86
C LEU A 47 -20.31 15.51 -16.05
N GLN A 48 -20.32 16.08 -17.28
CA GLN A 48 -21.14 17.27 -17.60
C GLN A 48 -22.63 16.97 -17.62
N GLN A 49 -23.00 15.75 -17.91
CA GLN A 49 -24.41 15.33 -18.07
C GLN A 49 -25.00 14.68 -16.84
N HIS A 50 -24.14 14.19 -15.93
CA HIS A 50 -24.56 13.43 -14.77
C HIS A 50 -23.95 14.01 -13.51
N HIS A 51 -24.72 13.98 -12.43
CA HIS A 51 -24.25 14.41 -11.11
C HIS A 51 -23.46 13.28 -10.45
N ILE A 52 -22.16 13.41 -10.46
CA ILE A 52 -21.22 12.46 -9.85
C ILE A 52 -20.46 13.16 -8.72
N GLU A 53 -20.36 12.52 -7.57
CA GLU A 53 -19.68 13.07 -6.40
C GLU A 53 -18.21 12.66 -6.32
N GLN A 54 -17.88 11.48 -6.85
CA GLN A 54 -16.55 10.90 -6.71
C GLN A 54 -16.12 10.19 -8.00
N VAL A 55 -14.85 10.35 -8.36
CA VAL A 55 -14.21 9.70 -9.50
C VAL A 55 -12.95 8.97 -9.03
N TYR A 56 -12.86 7.69 -9.34
CA TYR A 56 -11.70 6.86 -9.04
C TYR A 56 -10.94 6.53 -10.33
N CYS A 57 -9.70 7.00 -10.41
CA CYS A 57 -8.85 6.83 -11.58
C CYS A 57 -7.79 5.75 -11.32
N CYS A 58 -7.85 4.66 -12.09
CA CYS A 58 -6.87 3.58 -12.06
C CYS A 58 -5.94 3.59 -13.28
N LEU A 59 -5.95 4.67 -14.07
CA LEU A 59 -5.07 4.80 -15.23
C LEU A 59 -3.62 4.98 -14.78
N PRO A 60 -2.65 4.40 -15.52
CA PRO A 60 -1.24 4.61 -15.22
C PRO A 60 -0.83 6.07 -15.48
N SER A 61 0.11 6.57 -14.70
CA SER A 61 0.62 7.95 -14.80
C SER A 61 1.20 8.31 -16.18
N ALA A 62 1.61 7.30 -16.95
CA ALA A 62 2.03 7.50 -18.34
C ALA A 62 0.93 8.10 -19.25
N ARG A 63 -0.34 7.96 -18.85
CA ARG A 63 -1.51 8.52 -19.56
C ARG A 63 -1.98 9.84 -18.95
N SER A 64 -1.07 10.63 -18.43
CA SER A 64 -1.37 11.93 -17.78
C SER A 64 -2.16 12.88 -18.68
N HIS A 65 -1.97 12.83 -19.98
CA HIS A 65 -2.72 13.65 -20.95
C HIS A 65 -4.23 13.37 -20.96
N GLU A 66 -4.65 12.18 -20.57
CA GLU A 66 -6.07 11.82 -20.42
C GLU A 66 -6.59 12.12 -19.00
N ILE A 67 -5.72 12.02 -18.02
CA ILE A 67 -6.06 12.21 -16.61
C ILE A 67 -6.20 13.68 -16.26
N LEU A 68 -5.31 14.55 -16.77
CA LEU A 68 -5.30 15.98 -16.45
C LEU A 68 -6.63 16.71 -16.76
N PRO A 69 -7.29 16.50 -17.90
CA PRO A 69 -8.60 17.11 -18.16
C PRO A 69 -9.67 16.67 -17.16
N ILE A 70 -9.62 15.41 -16.72
CA ILE A 70 -10.56 14.87 -15.72
C ILE A 70 -10.32 15.54 -14.38
N ILE A 71 -9.07 15.65 -13.94
CA ILE A 71 -8.71 16.32 -12.68
C ILE A 71 -9.18 17.77 -12.70
N ASN A 72 -8.84 18.52 -13.74
CA ASN A 72 -9.23 19.93 -13.87
C ASN A 72 -10.75 20.11 -13.84
N TYR A 73 -11.48 19.21 -14.48
CA TYR A 73 -12.95 19.26 -14.45
C TYR A 73 -13.47 18.98 -13.03
N CYS A 74 -12.96 17.94 -12.37
CA CYS A 74 -13.35 17.57 -11.02
C CYS A 74 -13.09 18.70 -10.00
N GLU A 75 -11.91 19.34 -10.07
CA GLU A 75 -11.55 20.46 -9.20
C GLU A 75 -12.49 21.66 -9.36
N ASN A 76 -12.84 21.99 -10.61
CA ASN A 76 -13.73 23.10 -10.92
C ASN A 76 -15.19 22.86 -10.51
N HIS A 77 -15.60 21.61 -10.34
CA HIS A 77 -16.99 21.23 -10.05
C HIS A 77 -17.17 20.58 -8.68
N LEU A 78 -16.15 20.65 -7.80
CA LEU A 78 -16.17 20.09 -6.46
C LEU A 78 -16.42 18.56 -6.42
N ILE A 79 -16.01 17.84 -7.47
CA ILE A 79 -16.04 16.41 -7.55
C ILE A 79 -14.76 15.86 -6.92
N ARG A 80 -14.87 14.90 -6.02
CA ARG A 80 -13.72 14.28 -5.39
C ARG A 80 -13.02 13.35 -6.35
N PHE A 81 -11.76 13.64 -6.67
CA PHE A 81 -10.93 12.81 -7.53
C PHE A 81 -9.95 11.98 -6.69
N TYR A 82 -9.97 10.67 -6.90
CA TYR A 82 -9.07 9.72 -6.25
C TYR A 82 -8.22 9.00 -7.31
N SER A 83 -6.92 9.13 -7.20
CA SER A 83 -5.99 8.35 -8.02
C SER A 83 -5.60 7.08 -7.30
N VAL A 84 -5.90 5.94 -7.91
CA VAL A 84 -5.55 4.62 -7.39
C VAL A 84 -4.31 4.10 -8.12
N PRO A 85 -3.12 4.16 -7.52
CA PRO A 85 -1.92 3.68 -8.16
C PRO A 85 -1.96 2.16 -8.32
N ASN A 86 -1.49 1.66 -9.47
CA ASN A 86 -1.35 0.22 -9.67
C ASN A 86 -0.12 -0.30 -8.88
N ILE A 87 -0.35 -0.66 -7.64
CA ILE A 87 0.71 -1.10 -6.71
C ILE A 87 1.02 -2.60 -6.89
N ARG A 88 0.32 -3.32 -7.76
CA ARG A 88 0.47 -4.79 -7.91
C ARG A 88 1.90 -5.26 -8.10
N ASN A 89 2.70 -4.53 -8.87
CA ASN A 89 4.10 -4.89 -9.11
C ASN A 89 5.01 -4.64 -7.89
N TYR A 90 4.51 -3.96 -6.88
CA TYR A 90 5.26 -3.56 -5.69
C TYR A 90 4.81 -4.26 -4.41
N LEU A 91 3.65 -4.96 -4.42
CA LEU A 91 3.07 -5.63 -3.24
C LEU A 91 3.89 -6.80 -2.69
N HIS A 92 4.87 -7.32 -3.45
CA HIS A 92 5.80 -8.32 -2.93
C HIS A 92 6.88 -7.75 -1.99
N ARG A 93 6.98 -6.43 -1.87
CA ARG A 93 7.89 -5.75 -0.95
C ARG A 93 7.06 -4.98 0.07
N ARG A 94 7.33 -5.16 1.33
CA ARG A 94 6.71 -4.37 2.42
C ARG A 94 7.07 -2.90 2.23
N MET A 95 6.16 -2.13 1.68
CA MET A 95 6.32 -0.70 1.53
C MET A 95 5.68 0.02 2.71
N HIS A 96 6.39 1.00 3.22
CA HIS A 96 5.85 1.94 4.18
C HIS A 96 5.64 3.28 3.48
N PHE A 97 4.46 3.86 3.71
CA PHE A 97 4.19 5.23 3.28
C PHE A 97 4.75 6.16 4.36
N GLU A 98 5.73 6.96 3.99
CA GLU A 98 6.23 8.04 4.83
C GLU A 98 5.89 9.38 4.19
N MET A 99 5.46 10.34 5.02
CA MET A 99 5.20 11.70 4.58
C MET A 99 6.45 12.54 4.82
N PHE A 100 7.10 12.97 3.75
CA PHE A 100 8.19 13.94 3.83
C PHE A 100 7.62 15.35 3.60
N GLY A 101 7.19 16.00 4.69
CA GLY A 101 6.39 17.22 4.60
C GLY A 101 5.02 16.93 3.97
N ASN A 102 4.75 17.50 2.81
CA ASN A 102 3.51 17.26 2.04
C ASN A 102 3.67 16.25 0.89
N ILE A 103 4.85 15.60 0.78
CA ILE A 103 5.12 14.67 -0.32
C ILE A 103 5.04 13.24 0.21
N PRO A 104 4.12 12.40 -0.28
CA PRO A 104 4.11 10.97 0.05
C PRO A 104 5.29 10.29 -0.63
N VAL A 105 6.17 9.69 0.17
CA VAL A 105 7.33 8.92 -0.29
C VAL A 105 7.10 7.45 0.02
N LEU A 106 7.26 6.60 -0.99
CA LEU A 106 7.25 5.16 -0.83
C LEU A 106 8.66 4.70 -0.46
N THR A 107 8.86 4.31 0.79
CA THR A 107 10.14 3.77 1.26
C THR A 107 10.07 2.25 1.26
N ILE A 108 11.02 1.63 0.57
CA ILE A 108 11.24 0.18 0.66
C ILE A 108 12.12 -0.04 1.88
N ARG A 109 11.55 -0.56 2.95
CA ARG A 109 12.31 -0.91 4.14
C ARG A 109 13.07 -2.21 3.89
N GLU A 110 14.32 -2.10 3.53
CA GLU A 110 15.26 -3.22 3.51
C GLU A 110 15.75 -3.46 4.94
N GLU A 111 15.04 -4.27 5.68
CA GLU A 111 15.46 -4.71 7.02
C GLU A 111 15.64 -6.24 7.14
N PRO A 112 16.42 -6.93 6.35
CA PRO A 112 16.78 -8.30 6.70
C PRO A 112 18.11 -8.43 7.46
N LEU A 113 19.06 -7.51 7.30
CA LEU A 113 20.42 -7.72 7.77
C LEU A 113 20.71 -7.15 9.16
N ALA A 114 20.16 -5.99 9.50
CA ALA A 114 20.42 -5.35 10.79
C ALA A 114 19.88 -6.16 12.00
N GLN A 115 18.81 -6.92 11.82
CA GLN A 115 18.26 -7.77 12.90
C GLN A 115 19.04 -9.08 13.09
N MET A 116 19.65 -9.61 12.04
CA MET A 116 20.44 -10.84 12.15
C MET A 116 21.79 -10.56 12.80
N GLU A 117 22.47 -9.49 12.40
CA GLU A 117 23.75 -9.08 13.00
C GLU A 117 23.59 -8.78 14.50
N ASN A 118 22.59 -8.03 14.88
CA ASN A 118 22.32 -7.72 16.29
C ASN A 118 21.98 -8.97 17.12
N ARG A 119 21.26 -9.93 16.56
CA ARG A 119 20.95 -11.20 17.24
C ARG A 119 22.19 -12.09 17.38
N LEU A 120 23.03 -12.12 16.35
CA LEU A 120 24.27 -12.89 16.39
C LEU A 120 25.24 -12.29 17.38
N LEU A 121 25.39 -10.96 17.35
CA LEU A 121 26.23 -10.23 18.30
C LEU A 121 25.77 -10.43 19.73
N LYS A 122 24.48 -10.34 20.00
CA LYS A 122 23.90 -10.60 21.33
C LYS A 122 24.22 -12.01 21.81
N ARG A 123 24.04 -13.04 20.98
CA ARG A 123 24.36 -14.42 21.34
C ARG A 123 25.86 -14.62 21.60
N ALA A 124 26.72 -13.97 20.82
CA ALA A 124 28.16 -14.04 21.04
C ALA A 124 28.54 -13.40 22.38
N PHE A 125 27.95 -12.27 22.75
CA PHE A 125 28.14 -11.64 24.06
C PHE A 125 27.61 -12.54 25.20
N ASP A 126 26.43 -13.10 25.08
CA ASP A 126 25.83 -13.97 26.09
C ASP A 126 26.71 -15.22 26.34
N LEU A 127 27.22 -15.82 25.28
CA LEU A 127 28.15 -16.95 25.37
C LEU A 127 29.49 -16.55 26.02
N PHE A 128 30.04 -15.42 25.64
CA PHE A 128 31.29 -14.93 26.20
C PHE A 128 31.16 -14.65 27.70
N PHE A 129 30.11 -13.93 28.11
CA PHE A 129 29.87 -13.64 29.53
C PHE A 129 29.58 -14.91 30.37
N SER A 130 28.82 -15.86 29.82
CA SER A 130 28.54 -17.11 30.50
C SER A 130 29.80 -17.95 30.69
N LEU A 131 30.70 -17.98 29.70
CA LEU A 131 31.98 -18.69 29.78
C LEU A 131 32.89 -18.04 30.82
N VAL A 132 33.03 -16.72 30.83
CA VAL A 132 33.81 -15.97 31.80
C VAL A 132 33.27 -16.21 33.23
N PHE A 133 31.95 -16.17 33.41
CA PHE A 133 31.31 -16.41 34.66
C PHE A 133 31.55 -17.85 35.17
N LEU A 134 31.45 -18.83 34.29
CA LEU A 134 31.72 -20.22 34.60
C LEU A 134 33.20 -20.43 35.04
N CYS A 135 34.15 -19.83 34.29
CA CYS A 135 35.58 -19.95 34.61
C CYS A 135 35.98 -19.25 35.92
N THR A 136 35.24 -18.21 36.34
CA THR A 136 35.55 -17.48 37.57
C THR A 136 34.84 -18.13 38.79
N VAL A 137 33.57 -18.50 38.65
CA VAL A 137 32.78 -19.04 39.76
C VAL A 137 33.10 -20.51 40.04
N PHE A 138 33.35 -21.30 38.98
CA PHE A 138 33.61 -22.73 39.14
C PHE A 138 34.82 -23.06 40.03
N PRO A 139 36.00 -22.44 39.87
CA PRO A 139 37.12 -22.72 40.79
C PRO A 139 36.86 -22.24 42.21
N PHE A 140 36.09 -21.15 42.41
CA PHE A 140 35.71 -20.68 43.74
C PHE A 140 34.84 -21.67 44.47
N VAL A 141 33.83 -22.20 43.77
CA VAL A 141 32.93 -23.23 44.32
C VAL A 141 33.71 -24.50 44.59
N TYR A 142 34.65 -24.87 43.71
CA TYR A 142 35.48 -26.07 43.92
C TYR A 142 36.39 -25.98 45.15
N ILE A 143 36.95 -24.79 45.40
CA ILE A 143 37.77 -24.53 46.61
C ILE A 143 36.93 -24.58 47.87
N ILE A 144 35.71 -24.04 47.84
CA ILE A 144 34.81 -24.02 49.03
C ILE A 144 34.29 -25.42 49.37
N ILE A 145 34.01 -26.27 48.38
CA ILE A 145 33.51 -27.61 48.60
C ILE A 145 34.64 -28.61 48.93
N GLY A 146 35.86 -28.31 48.44
CA GLY A 146 37.01 -29.20 48.59
C GLY A 146 37.81 -28.99 49.87
N THR A 147 37.41 -28.00 50.69
CA THR A 147 37.96 -27.78 52.04
C THR A 147 37.00 -28.30 53.10
#